data_17a61ea0ac454e2126bea2c63242b342
#
_entry.id   17a61ea0ac454e2126bea2c63242b342
#
_cell.length_a   1.000
_cell.length_b   1.000
_cell.length_c   1.000
_cell.angle_alpha   90.00
_cell.angle_beta   90.00
_cell.angle_gamma   90.00
#
_symmetry.space_group_name_H-M   'P 1'
#
loop_
_entity.id
_entity.type
_entity.pdbx_description
1 polymer ?
#
loop_
_entity_poly.entity_id
_entity_poly.type
_entity_poly.pdbx_seq_one_letter_code
_entity_poly.pdbx_strand_id
1 'polypeptide(L)'
;MMNKTYTIDAHSLNKARSLFESGNIDRIEVGTVKGLQDIHRYLFGGLYDFAGKVRKLNISKGNFRFANCLYLDAILPVIENMPETTFDEIIAKYVEMNVAHPFMEGNGRSTRIWLDMILKKRLSVVIDWQSVDKVLYLQAMERSPINDLELRTLLRQALTDRVNDREVIFKGINQPY
;
A
#
# COMPACT_ATOMS: atom_id res chain seq x y z
N MET A 1 3.63 -30.94 -1.00
CA MET A 1 3.28 -29.88 -0.04
C MET A 1 3.19 -28.54 -0.74
N MET A 2 2.02 -27.90 -0.70
CA MET A 2 1.93 -26.50 -1.11
C MET A 2 2.80 -25.63 -0.19
N ASN A 3 3.61 -24.77 -0.78
CA ASN A 3 4.41 -23.83 0.01
C ASN A 3 3.44 -22.90 0.78
N LYS A 4 3.62 -22.80 2.11
CA LYS A 4 2.78 -21.99 2.99
C LYS A 4 2.66 -20.53 2.50
N THR A 5 3.72 -19.98 1.94
CA THR A 5 3.76 -18.62 1.36
C THR A 5 2.81 -18.49 0.16
N TYR A 6 2.77 -19.47 -0.73
CA TYR A 6 1.86 -19.47 -1.87
C TYR A 6 0.39 -19.47 -1.42
N THR A 7 0.07 -20.25 -0.40
CA THR A 7 -1.29 -20.32 0.15
C THR A 7 -1.73 -18.99 0.77
N ILE A 8 -0.85 -18.32 1.51
CA ILE A 8 -1.11 -17.00 2.12
C ILE A 8 -1.33 -15.96 1.03
N ASP A 9 -0.49 -15.94 0.00
CA ASP A 9 -0.64 -15.00 -1.11
C ASP A 9 -1.98 -15.19 -1.84
N ALA A 10 -2.34 -16.40 -2.19
CA ALA A 10 -3.61 -16.74 -2.84
C ALA A 10 -4.83 -16.31 -1.99
N HIS A 11 -4.81 -16.58 -0.70
CA HIS A 11 -5.89 -16.19 0.22
C HIS A 11 -6.01 -14.67 0.36
N SER A 12 -4.88 -13.96 0.49
CA SER A 12 -4.89 -12.50 0.60
C SER A 12 -5.36 -11.83 -0.68
N LEU A 13 -5.07 -12.40 -1.86
CA LEU A 13 -5.62 -11.94 -3.14
C LEU A 13 -7.14 -12.06 -3.19
N ASN A 14 -7.69 -13.20 -2.76
CA ASN A 14 -9.13 -13.41 -2.69
C ASN A 14 -9.79 -12.43 -1.72
N LYS A 15 -9.17 -12.17 -0.58
CA LYS A 15 -9.64 -11.17 0.39
C LYS A 15 -9.61 -9.76 -0.18
N ALA A 16 -8.55 -9.39 -0.91
CA ALA A 16 -8.46 -8.08 -1.54
C ALA A 16 -9.60 -7.88 -2.57
N ARG A 17 -9.88 -8.88 -3.39
CA ARG A 17 -11.03 -8.84 -4.32
C ARG A 17 -12.35 -8.71 -3.57
N SER A 18 -12.55 -9.49 -2.52
CA SER A 18 -13.74 -9.44 -1.68
C SER A 18 -13.93 -8.06 -1.04
N LEU A 19 -12.84 -7.39 -0.64
CA LEU A 19 -12.89 -6.05 -0.07
C LEU A 19 -13.57 -5.05 -1.02
N PHE A 20 -13.25 -5.13 -2.31
CA PHE A 20 -13.88 -4.27 -3.33
C PHE A 20 -15.30 -4.76 -3.71
N GLU A 21 -15.47 -6.05 -3.98
CA GLU A 21 -16.75 -6.61 -4.46
C GLU A 21 -17.87 -6.50 -3.44
N SER A 22 -17.57 -6.64 -2.15
CA SER A 22 -18.56 -6.51 -1.07
C SER A 22 -18.94 -5.06 -0.76
N GLY A 23 -18.18 -4.08 -1.24
CA GLY A 23 -18.32 -2.68 -0.84
C GLY A 23 -17.74 -2.37 0.55
N ASN A 24 -17.12 -3.32 1.22
CA ASN A 24 -16.53 -3.09 2.55
C ASN A 24 -15.41 -2.05 2.52
N ILE A 25 -14.75 -1.86 1.38
CA ILE A 25 -13.73 -0.82 1.21
C ILE A 25 -14.29 0.59 1.47
N ASP A 26 -15.55 0.83 1.18
CA ASP A 26 -16.19 2.13 1.39
C ASP A 26 -16.41 2.48 2.87
N ARG A 27 -16.24 1.51 3.76
CA ARG A 27 -16.33 1.68 5.20
C ARG A 27 -14.98 1.96 5.86
N ILE A 28 -13.89 1.86 5.11
CA ILE A 28 -12.53 2.08 5.60
C ILE A 28 -12.21 3.57 5.54
N GLU A 29 -11.62 4.09 6.61
CA GLU A 29 -11.15 5.48 6.65
C GLU A 29 -10.04 5.69 5.62
N VAL A 30 -10.15 6.79 4.86
CA VAL A 30 -9.19 7.12 3.80
C VAL A 30 -8.03 7.94 4.36
N GLY A 31 -6.80 7.50 4.07
CA GLY A 31 -5.59 8.25 4.41
C GLY A 31 -5.17 8.21 5.87
N THR A 32 -5.84 7.41 6.71
CA THR A 32 -5.50 7.27 8.13
C THR A 32 -4.69 6.01 8.40
N VAL A 33 -3.97 6.01 9.52
CA VAL A 33 -3.26 4.81 10.00
C VAL A 33 -4.27 3.72 10.33
N LYS A 34 -5.38 4.06 10.95
CA LYS A 34 -6.46 3.12 11.24
C LYS A 34 -6.99 2.49 9.95
N GLY A 35 -7.20 3.26 8.90
CA GLY A 35 -7.64 2.77 7.61
C GLY A 35 -6.65 1.76 7.02
N LEU A 36 -5.36 2.06 7.07
CA LEU A 36 -4.32 1.13 6.63
C LEU A 36 -4.31 -0.17 7.46
N GLN A 37 -4.45 -0.07 8.78
CA GLN A 37 -4.56 -1.24 9.66
C GLN A 37 -5.80 -2.07 9.34
N ASP A 38 -6.93 -1.45 9.03
CA ASP A 38 -8.17 -2.15 8.67
C ASP A 38 -8.04 -2.87 7.32
N ILE A 39 -7.38 -2.26 6.33
CA ILE A 39 -7.03 -2.92 5.07
C ILE A 39 -6.20 -4.17 5.36
N HIS A 40 -5.11 -4.01 6.08
CA HIS A 40 -4.20 -5.11 6.41
C HIS A 40 -4.89 -6.24 7.17
N ARG A 41 -5.72 -5.89 8.15
CA ARG A 41 -6.51 -6.86 8.92
C ARG A 41 -7.49 -7.62 8.03
N TYR A 42 -8.13 -6.94 7.09
CA TYR A 42 -9.06 -7.58 6.15
C TYR A 42 -8.34 -8.58 5.24
N LEU A 43 -7.17 -8.21 4.71
CA LEU A 43 -6.41 -9.06 3.80
C LEU A 43 -5.78 -10.28 4.50
N PHE A 44 -5.29 -10.11 5.71
CA PHE A 44 -4.42 -11.08 6.39
C PHE A 44 -5.01 -11.63 7.68
N GLY A 45 -6.19 -11.22 8.07
CA GLY A 45 -6.89 -11.78 9.24
C GLY A 45 -7.11 -13.29 9.08
N GLY A 46 -6.72 -14.05 10.10
CA GLY A 46 -6.72 -15.52 10.05
C GLY A 46 -5.51 -16.15 9.34
N LEU A 47 -4.68 -15.35 8.66
CA LEU A 47 -3.47 -15.80 7.99
C LEU A 47 -2.21 -15.47 8.80
N TYR A 48 -2.20 -14.30 9.43
CA TYR A 48 -1.15 -13.83 10.32
C TYR A 48 -1.71 -13.42 11.67
N ASP A 49 -1.05 -13.79 12.75
CA ASP A 49 -1.43 -13.36 14.11
C ASP A 49 -1.26 -11.85 14.32
N PHE A 50 -0.40 -11.23 13.52
CA PHE A 50 -0.14 -9.78 13.55
C PHE A 50 -1.02 -8.95 12.59
N ALA A 51 -2.03 -9.54 11.94
CA ALA A 51 -2.87 -8.84 10.99
C ALA A 51 -3.47 -7.55 11.59
N GLY A 52 -3.20 -6.41 10.95
CA GLY A 52 -3.64 -5.09 11.40
C GLY A 52 -2.89 -4.51 12.60
N LYS A 53 -1.82 -5.17 13.06
CA LYS A 53 -1.04 -4.72 14.22
C LYS A 53 0.29 -4.11 13.78
N VAL A 54 0.64 -2.95 14.31
CA VAL A 54 1.93 -2.32 14.09
C VAL A 54 3.03 -3.19 14.69
N ARG A 55 4.08 -3.41 13.93
CA ARG A 55 5.22 -4.26 14.32
C ARG A 55 5.99 -3.72 15.53
N LYS A 56 6.56 -4.63 16.29
CA LYS A 56 7.42 -4.36 17.44
C LYS A 56 8.88 -4.80 17.20
N LEU A 57 9.20 -5.24 15.99
CA LEU A 57 10.53 -5.67 15.59
C LEU A 57 11.00 -4.85 14.39
N ASN A 58 12.34 -4.69 14.28
CA ASN A 58 12.96 -4.09 13.12
C ASN A 58 12.95 -5.06 11.94
N ILE A 59 12.70 -4.54 10.75
CA ILE A 59 12.67 -5.31 9.51
C ILE A 59 13.48 -4.60 8.42
N SER A 60 13.98 -5.40 7.48
CA SER A 60 14.68 -4.91 6.30
C SER A 60 14.34 -5.78 5.10
N LYS A 61 14.55 -5.24 3.90
CA LYS A 61 14.43 -5.98 2.64
C LYS A 61 15.68 -5.71 1.80
N GLY A 62 16.48 -6.75 1.61
CA GLY A 62 17.81 -6.58 1.01
C GLY A 62 18.64 -5.63 1.84
N ASN A 63 19.19 -4.58 1.21
CA ASN A 63 19.98 -3.53 1.87
C ASN A 63 19.13 -2.37 2.40
N PHE A 64 17.80 -2.39 2.15
CA PHE A 64 16.90 -1.34 2.61
C PHE A 64 16.42 -1.61 4.03
N ARG A 65 16.71 -0.68 4.93
CA ARG A 65 16.20 -0.70 6.32
C ARG A 65 14.99 0.20 6.42
N PHE A 66 13.88 -0.37 6.88
CA PHE A 66 12.70 0.41 7.21
C PHE A 66 12.86 1.13 8.55
N ALA A 67 11.93 2.02 8.89
CA ALA A 67 11.98 2.77 10.13
C ALA A 67 12.15 1.86 11.35
N ASN A 68 12.96 2.32 12.31
CA ASN A 68 13.11 1.60 13.58
C ASN A 68 11.74 1.52 14.28
N CYS A 69 11.37 0.31 14.71
CA CYS A 69 10.07 0.04 15.32
C CYS A 69 9.80 0.88 16.58
N LEU A 70 10.84 1.32 17.30
CA LEU A 70 10.70 2.17 18.47
C LEU A 70 10.08 3.54 18.16
N TYR A 71 10.22 4.01 16.91
CA TYR A 71 9.71 5.31 16.49
C TYR A 71 8.36 5.26 15.78
N LEU A 72 7.83 4.06 15.48
CA LEU A 72 6.60 3.92 14.70
C LEU A 72 5.41 4.63 15.36
N ASP A 73 5.25 4.51 16.68
CA ASP A 73 4.15 5.17 17.39
C ASP A 73 4.24 6.71 17.30
N ALA A 74 5.44 7.26 17.13
CA ALA A 74 5.65 8.70 16.96
C ALA A 74 5.48 9.16 15.52
N ILE A 75 5.97 8.39 14.54
CA ILE A 75 5.98 8.84 13.14
C ILE A 75 4.66 8.55 12.39
N LEU A 76 3.93 7.50 12.75
CA LEU A 76 2.68 7.18 12.06
C LEU A 76 1.64 8.30 12.14
N PRO A 77 1.40 8.96 13.29
CA PRO A 77 0.52 10.13 13.34
C PRO A 77 1.01 11.31 12.50
N VAL A 78 2.32 11.50 12.39
CA VAL A 78 2.90 12.55 11.53
C VAL A 78 2.59 12.28 10.06
N ILE A 79 2.78 11.04 9.62
CA ILE A 79 2.45 10.61 8.25
C ILE A 79 0.95 10.78 7.98
N GLU A 80 0.11 10.36 8.92
CA GLU A 80 -1.35 10.51 8.80
C GLU A 80 -1.77 11.96 8.52
N ASN A 81 -1.11 12.91 9.16
CA ASN A 81 -1.42 14.34 9.03
C ASN A 81 -0.72 15.03 7.86
N MET A 82 0.06 14.33 7.04
CA MET A 82 0.64 14.90 5.84
C MET A 82 -0.44 15.32 4.83
N PRO A 83 -0.21 16.40 4.05
CA PRO A 83 -1.22 16.92 3.12
C PRO A 83 -1.53 15.94 1.99
N GLU A 84 -2.76 16.01 1.50
CA GLU A 84 -3.30 15.14 0.45
C GLU A 84 -4.02 15.96 -0.64
N THR A 85 -3.63 17.21 -0.87
CA THR A 85 -4.33 18.11 -1.80
C THR A 85 -3.90 17.91 -3.24
N THR A 86 -2.62 17.60 -3.47
CA THR A 86 -2.05 17.39 -4.80
C THR A 86 -1.53 15.96 -4.95
N PHE A 87 -1.35 15.54 -6.19
CA PHE A 87 -0.72 14.25 -6.49
C PHE A 87 0.67 14.13 -5.85
N ASP A 88 1.49 15.16 -5.94
CA ASP A 88 2.85 15.12 -5.39
C ASP A 88 2.84 15.02 -3.86
N GLU A 89 1.92 15.69 -3.18
CA GLU A 89 1.73 15.54 -1.73
C GLU A 89 1.30 14.12 -1.35
N ILE A 90 0.36 13.54 -2.10
CA ILE A 90 -0.12 12.17 -1.86
C ILE A 90 1.02 11.17 -2.05
N ILE A 91 1.84 11.32 -3.09
CA ILE A 91 3.00 10.45 -3.30
C ILE A 91 4.04 10.63 -2.19
N ALA A 92 4.31 11.86 -1.74
CA ALA A 92 5.21 12.10 -0.61
C ALA A 92 4.73 11.37 0.65
N LYS A 93 3.44 11.44 0.94
CA LYS A 93 2.82 10.69 2.05
C LYS A 93 2.96 9.17 1.88
N TYR A 94 2.75 8.68 0.67
CA TYR A 94 2.94 7.26 0.33
C TYR A 94 4.38 6.80 0.54
N VAL A 95 5.36 7.61 0.12
CA VAL A 95 6.79 7.32 0.33
C VAL A 95 7.10 7.18 1.82
N GLU A 96 6.64 8.12 2.64
CA GLU A 96 6.85 8.07 4.10
C GLU A 96 6.22 6.83 4.72
N MET A 97 5.02 6.43 4.28
CA MET A 97 4.39 5.21 4.76
C MET A 97 5.16 3.95 4.33
N ASN A 98 5.76 3.96 3.13
CA ASN A 98 6.62 2.88 2.69
C ASN A 98 7.90 2.77 3.53
N VAL A 99 8.50 3.91 3.91
CA VAL A 99 9.67 3.93 4.82
C VAL A 99 9.28 3.43 6.21
N ALA A 100 8.13 3.83 6.72
CA ALA A 100 7.60 3.36 7.99
C ALA A 100 7.40 1.84 7.99
N HIS A 101 6.80 1.31 6.94
CA HIS A 101 6.58 -0.13 6.75
C HIS A 101 5.99 -0.77 8.01
N PRO A 102 4.76 -0.42 8.38
CA PRO A 102 4.28 -0.62 9.76
C PRO A 102 4.00 -2.07 10.16
N PHE A 103 3.90 -3.00 9.19
CA PHE A 103 3.57 -4.40 9.47
C PHE A 103 4.77 -5.32 9.27
N MET A 104 4.75 -6.49 9.89
CA MET A 104 5.81 -7.49 9.71
C MET A 104 5.88 -8.04 8.29
N GLU A 105 4.73 -8.20 7.64
CA GLU A 105 4.56 -8.67 6.26
C GLU A 105 3.29 -8.05 5.66
N GLY A 106 3.15 -8.07 4.34
CA GLY A 106 1.93 -7.61 3.67
C GLY A 106 1.80 -6.11 3.50
N ASN A 107 2.89 -5.36 3.72
CA ASN A 107 2.87 -3.90 3.58
C ASN A 107 2.60 -3.44 2.14
N GLY A 108 3.23 -4.05 1.15
CA GLY A 108 3.15 -3.62 -0.24
C GLY A 108 1.71 -3.55 -0.76
N ARG A 109 0.98 -4.66 -0.69
CA ARG A 109 -0.41 -4.72 -1.16
C ARG A 109 -1.33 -3.80 -0.36
N SER A 110 -1.22 -3.82 0.95
CA SER A 110 -2.04 -2.97 1.82
C SER A 110 -1.81 -1.48 1.56
N THR A 111 -0.56 -1.07 1.39
CA THR A 111 -0.20 0.34 1.18
C THR A 111 -0.59 0.82 -0.22
N ARG A 112 -0.53 -0.03 -1.24
CA ARG A 112 -1.02 0.33 -2.59
C ARG A 112 -2.53 0.53 -2.61
N ILE A 113 -3.29 -0.32 -1.95
CA ILE A 113 -4.76 -0.13 -1.80
C ILE A 113 -5.03 1.18 -1.07
N TRP A 114 -4.31 1.46 0.00
CA TRP A 114 -4.41 2.70 0.77
C TRP A 114 -4.12 3.94 -0.09
N LEU A 115 -3.06 3.90 -0.91
CA LEU A 115 -2.74 4.97 -1.88
C LEU A 115 -3.88 5.20 -2.87
N ASP A 116 -4.41 4.14 -3.48
CA ASP A 116 -5.50 4.26 -4.45
C ASP A 116 -6.77 4.83 -3.83
N MET A 117 -7.05 4.52 -2.57
CA MET A 117 -8.18 5.11 -1.84
C MET A 117 -8.01 6.62 -1.67
N ILE A 118 -6.81 7.09 -1.32
CA ILE A 118 -6.51 8.51 -1.19
C ILE A 118 -6.67 9.22 -2.54
N LEU A 119 -6.04 8.68 -3.59
CA LEU A 119 -6.11 9.23 -4.94
C LEU A 119 -7.56 9.31 -5.44
N LYS A 120 -8.34 8.25 -5.24
CA LYS A 120 -9.74 8.20 -5.63
C LYS A 120 -10.56 9.29 -4.93
N LYS A 121 -10.39 9.42 -3.62
CA LYS A 121 -11.15 10.39 -2.82
C LYS A 121 -10.78 11.84 -3.14
N ARG A 122 -9.49 12.12 -3.32
CA ARG A 122 -8.98 13.48 -3.47
C ARG A 122 -8.97 13.97 -4.91
N LEU A 123 -8.63 13.09 -5.86
CA LEU A 123 -8.36 13.46 -7.26
C LEU A 123 -9.22 12.71 -8.27
N SER A 124 -10.08 11.80 -7.85
CA SER A 124 -10.92 10.95 -8.72
C SER A 124 -10.11 10.14 -9.73
N VAL A 125 -8.92 9.69 -9.34
CA VAL A 125 -8.03 8.83 -10.13
C VAL A 125 -7.50 7.69 -9.27
N VAL A 126 -6.99 6.66 -9.91
CA VAL A 126 -6.24 5.55 -9.29
C VAL A 126 -5.05 5.20 -10.15
N ILE A 127 -4.14 4.39 -9.63
CA ILE A 127 -3.01 3.86 -10.39
C ILE A 127 -3.47 2.61 -11.15
N ASP A 128 -3.21 2.57 -12.45
CA ASP A 128 -3.28 1.34 -13.23
C ASP A 128 -1.98 0.55 -13.00
N TRP A 129 -1.96 -0.24 -11.93
CA TRP A 129 -0.76 -1.00 -11.54
C TRP A 129 -0.29 -2.00 -12.60
N GLN A 130 -1.18 -2.44 -13.50
CA GLN A 130 -0.81 -3.31 -14.60
C GLN A 130 0.14 -2.63 -15.59
N SER A 131 0.03 -1.30 -15.75
CA SER A 131 0.89 -0.52 -16.63
C SER A 131 2.21 -0.11 -16.00
N VAL A 132 2.41 -0.40 -14.71
CA VAL A 132 3.64 -0.06 -13.96
C VAL A 132 4.63 -1.22 -14.05
N ASP A 133 5.81 -0.95 -14.60
CA ASP A 133 6.90 -1.94 -14.64
C ASP A 133 7.40 -2.23 -13.23
N LYS A 134 7.41 -3.51 -12.84
CA LYS A 134 7.79 -3.95 -11.50
C LYS A 134 9.21 -3.56 -11.12
N VAL A 135 10.17 -3.76 -12.02
CA VAL A 135 11.60 -3.50 -11.74
C VAL A 135 11.82 -2.01 -11.56
N LEU A 136 11.27 -1.20 -12.47
CA LEU A 136 11.37 0.27 -12.37
C LEU A 136 10.70 0.79 -11.11
N TYR A 137 9.54 0.24 -10.75
CA TYR A 137 8.81 0.63 -9.54
C TYR A 137 9.62 0.33 -8.28
N LEU A 138 10.17 -0.88 -8.14
CA LEU A 138 10.95 -1.25 -6.96
C LEU A 138 12.22 -0.40 -6.83
N GLN A 139 12.91 -0.12 -7.94
CA GLN A 139 14.08 0.76 -7.96
C GLN A 139 13.71 2.20 -7.59
N ALA A 140 12.60 2.71 -8.11
CA ALA A 140 12.12 4.04 -7.79
C ALA A 140 11.71 4.15 -6.30
N MET A 141 11.08 3.12 -5.74
CA MET A 141 10.73 3.06 -4.32
C MET A 141 11.98 3.04 -3.44
N GLU A 142 12.99 2.28 -3.81
CA GLU A 142 14.26 2.23 -3.06
C GLU A 142 14.94 3.59 -2.98
N ARG A 143 14.90 4.39 -4.06
CA ARG A 143 15.48 5.73 -4.12
C ARG A 143 14.58 6.82 -3.54
N SER A 144 13.29 6.55 -3.41
CA SER A 144 12.29 7.56 -3.06
C SER A 144 12.50 8.28 -1.72
N PRO A 145 13.08 7.68 -0.67
CA PRO A 145 13.33 8.41 0.57
C PRO A 145 14.29 9.60 0.41
N ILE A 146 15.17 9.55 -0.58
CA ILE A 146 16.14 10.63 -0.88
C ILE A 146 15.60 11.52 -2.00
N ASN A 147 15.05 10.91 -3.06
CA ASN A 147 14.47 11.63 -4.20
C ASN A 147 13.33 10.79 -4.80
N ASP A 148 12.13 11.29 -4.73
CA ASP A 148 10.92 10.60 -5.18
C ASP A 148 10.50 10.95 -6.62
N LEU A 149 11.33 11.70 -7.37
CA LEU A 149 10.99 12.16 -8.72
C LEU A 149 10.71 10.99 -9.68
N GLU A 150 11.52 9.93 -9.64
CA GLU A 150 11.30 8.76 -10.50
C GLU A 150 9.97 8.09 -10.17
N LEU A 151 9.68 7.90 -8.90
CA LEU A 151 8.43 7.29 -8.45
C LEU A 151 7.21 8.15 -8.84
N ARG A 152 7.27 9.46 -8.61
CA ARG A 152 6.21 10.38 -9.03
C ARG A 152 5.97 10.34 -10.53
N THR A 153 7.04 10.35 -11.32
CA THR A 153 6.94 10.29 -12.78
C THR A 153 6.31 8.98 -13.23
N LEU A 154 6.78 7.86 -12.70
CA LEU A 154 6.30 6.53 -13.04
C LEU A 154 4.81 6.36 -12.70
N LEU A 155 4.40 6.74 -11.51
CA LEU A 155 3.02 6.61 -11.07
C LEU A 155 2.09 7.62 -11.75
N ARG A 156 2.58 8.84 -12.06
CA ARG A 156 1.80 9.83 -12.81
C ARG A 156 1.42 9.33 -14.20
N GLN A 157 2.34 8.65 -14.88
CA GLN A 157 2.08 8.05 -16.20
C GLN A 157 1.06 6.90 -16.15
N ALA A 158 0.88 6.29 -14.98
CA ALA A 158 -0.05 5.18 -14.77
C ALA A 158 -1.40 5.62 -14.20
N LEU A 159 -1.66 6.91 -14.04
CA LEU A 159 -2.94 7.41 -13.55
C LEU A 159 -4.06 7.12 -14.54
N THR A 160 -5.21 6.70 -14.01
CA THR A 160 -6.44 6.50 -14.79
C THR A 160 -7.65 7.02 -14.04
N ASP A 161 -8.64 7.52 -14.77
CA ASP A 161 -9.94 7.93 -14.22
C ASP A 161 -10.95 6.78 -14.10
N ARG A 162 -10.57 5.57 -14.52
CA ARG A 162 -11.39 4.35 -14.42
C ARG A 162 -11.38 3.78 -13.01
N VAL A 163 -11.84 4.57 -12.05
CA VAL A 163 -11.74 4.29 -10.60
C VAL A 163 -12.64 3.15 -10.11
N ASN A 164 -13.67 2.77 -10.89
CA ASN A 164 -14.57 1.68 -10.57
C ASN A 164 -14.47 0.51 -11.56
N ASP A 165 -13.47 0.52 -12.43
CA ASP A 165 -13.25 -0.54 -13.41
C ASP A 165 -12.66 -1.78 -12.72
N ARG A 166 -13.44 -2.87 -12.74
CA ARG A 166 -13.02 -4.15 -12.12
C ARG A 166 -11.74 -4.70 -12.70
N GLU A 167 -11.49 -4.53 -14.01
CA GLU A 167 -10.25 -4.99 -14.63
C GLU A 167 -9.04 -4.23 -14.09
N VAL A 168 -9.12 -2.90 -14.00
CA VAL A 168 -8.05 -2.06 -13.43
C VAL A 168 -7.77 -2.47 -12.00
N ILE A 169 -8.82 -2.59 -11.18
CA ILE A 169 -8.69 -2.93 -9.75
C ILE A 169 -8.10 -4.33 -9.57
N PHE A 170 -8.65 -5.35 -10.21
CA PHE A 170 -8.28 -6.74 -9.95
C PHE A 170 -6.94 -7.14 -10.57
N LYS A 171 -6.61 -6.61 -11.74
CA LYS A 171 -5.29 -6.80 -12.32
C LYS A 171 -4.21 -6.07 -11.51
N GLY A 172 -4.54 -4.92 -10.95
CA GLY A 172 -3.66 -4.20 -10.03
C GLY A 172 -3.41 -4.98 -8.74
N ILE A 173 -4.44 -5.55 -8.13
CA ILE A 173 -4.32 -6.39 -6.93
C ILE A 173 -3.42 -7.61 -7.18
N ASN A 174 -3.47 -8.17 -8.37
CA ASN A 174 -2.68 -9.36 -8.72
C ASN A 174 -1.19 -9.06 -8.94
N GLN A 175 -0.77 -7.80 -9.05
CA GLN A 175 0.63 -7.46 -9.28
C GLN A 175 1.50 -7.83 -8.08
N PRO A 176 2.59 -8.60 -8.25
CA PRO A 176 3.40 -9.15 -7.16
C PRO A 176 4.51 -8.17 -6.70
N TYR A 177 4.18 -6.95 -6.46
CA TYR A 177 5.17 -5.98 -5.97
C TYR A 177 5.52 -6.16 -4.51
#